data_4ce5980cf45b8d970f58b880633967bd
#
_entry.id   4ce5980cf45b8d970f58b880633967bd
#
_cell.length_a   1.000
_cell.length_b   1.000
_cell.length_c   1.000
_cell.angle_alpha   90.00
_cell.angle_beta   90.00
_cell.angle_gamma   90.00
#
_symmetry.space_group_name_H-M   'P 1'
#
loop_
_entity.id
_entity.type
_entity.pdbx_description
1 polymer ?
#
loop_
_entity_poly.entity_id
_entity_poly.type
_entity_poly.pdbx_seq_one_letter_code
_entity_poly.pdbx_strand_id
1 'polypeptide(L)'
;MTDIQDLIAQALDGAQKFPRATAEQALTYSCEQLADHVLAIRIMAPHEVQPWIENICHAEDLDVPLMQFGRKRKTSLGVSYLDEHAMCLFGREIRQSTVLHELAHLSVKSEGHGVLFRNELVRLTRAHLSIEYAALLHSLFTGCALEAAPWGASARRY
;
A
#
# COMPACT_ATOMS: atom_id res chain seq x y z
N MET A 1 -0.80 -25.25 3.40
CA MET A 1 -0.92 -24.10 2.46
C MET A 1 -2.27 -23.46 2.67
N THR A 2 -2.31 -22.17 2.98
CA THR A 2 -3.58 -21.47 3.21
C THR A 2 -4.26 -21.21 1.85
N ASP A 3 -5.51 -21.63 1.73
CA ASP A 3 -6.28 -21.38 0.52
C ASP A 3 -6.61 -19.88 0.37
N ILE A 4 -6.71 -19.42 -0.87
CA ILE A 4 -7.09 -18.02 -1.16
C ILE A 4 -8.48 -17.69 -0.60
N GLN A 5 -9.41 -18.64 -0.57
CA GLN A 5 -10.73 -18.44 0.01
C GLN A 5 -10.67 -18.19 1.52
N ASP A 6 -9.79 -18.89 2.22
CA ASP A 6 -9.55 -18.65 3.64
C ASP A 6 -8.95 -17.27 3.88
N LEU A 7 -8.05 -16.83 3.02
CA LEU A 7 -7.45 -15.50 3.11
C LEU A 7 -8.49 -14.39 2.84
N ILE A 8 -9.36 -14.58 1.86
CA ILE A 8 -10.47 -13.65 1.59
C ILE A 8 -11.39 -13.55 2.82
N ALA A 9 -11.74 -14.68 3.41
CA ALA A 9 -12.57 -14.70 4.63
C ALA A 9 -11.88 -13.96 5.78
N GLN A 10 -10.57 -14.14 5.96
CA GLN A 10 -9.79 -13.42 6.97
C GLN A 10 -9.76 -11.91 6.68
N ALA A 11 -9.62 -11.50 5.42
CA ALA A 11 -9.64 -10.08 5.06
C ALA A 11 -11.00 -9.44 5.35
N LEU A 12 -12.10 -10.12 5.01
CA LEU A 12 -13.46 -9.66 5.31
C LEU A 12 -13.68 -9.49 6.82
N ASP A 13 -13.24 -10.46 7.61
CA ASP A 13 -13.33 -10.40 9.07
C ASP A 13 -12.45 -9.29 9.65
N GLY A 14 -11.24 -9.13 9.14
CA GLY A 14 -10.28 -8.11 9.58
C GLY A 14 -10.75 -6.68 9.39
N ALA A 15 -11.68 -6.42 8.48
CA ALA A 15 -12.22 -5.09 8.26
C ALA A 15 -12.90 -4.50 9.51
N GLN A 16 -13.39 -5.35 10.42
CA GLN A 16 -13.98 -4.93 11.68
C GLN A 16 -13.01 -4.21 12.62
N LYS A 17 -11.71 -4.35 12.40
CA LYS A 17 -10.66 -3.64 13.16
C LYS A 17 -10.61 -2.13 12.85
N PHE A 18 -11.32 -1.68 11.83
CA PHE A 18 -11.33 -0.29 11.37
C PHE A 18 -12.73 0.32 11.46
N PRO A 19 -13.32 0.46 12.65
CA PRO A 19 -14.71 0.88 12.80
C PRO A 19 -14.98 2.34 12.41
N ARG A 20 -13.94 3.17 12.32
CA ARG A 20 -14.05 4.58 11.92
C ARG A 20 -13.87 4.81 10.42
N ALA A 21 -13.41 3.81 9.68
CA ALA A 21 -13.25 3.87 8.25
C ALA A 21 -14.58 3.56 7.54
N THR A 22 -14.70 4.01 6.28
CA THR A 22 -15.78 3.51 5.42
C THR A 22 -15.60 2.01 5.19
N ALA A 23 -16.64 1.31 4.75
CA ALA A 23 -16.53 -0.12 4.46
C ALA A 23 -15.43 -0.41 3.42
N GLU A 24 -15.33 0.40 2.39
CA GLU A 24 -14.31 0.27 1.35
C GLU A 24 -12.90 0.49 1.89
N GLN A 25 -12.69 1.53 2.70
CA GLN A 25 -11.41 1.77 3.35
C GLN A 25 -11.02 0.64 4.30
N ALA A 26 -11.96 0.19 5.12
CA ALA A 26 -11.72 -0.89 6.08
C ALA A 26 -11.29 -2.18 5.39
N LEU A 27 -11.94 -2.55 4.29
CA LEU A 27 -11.57 -3.71 3.48
C LEU A 27 -10.21 -3.53 2.81
N THR A 28 -9.94 -2.35 2.27
CA THR A 28 -8.64 -2.05 1.66
C THR A 28 -7.50 -2.21 2.68
N TYR A 29 -7.62 -1.62 3.86
CA TYR A 29 -6.65 -1.78 4.93
C TYR A 29 -6.50 -3.23 5.39
N SER A 30 -7.60 -3.95 5.52
CA SER A 30 -7.59 -5.34 5.94
C SER A 30 -6.85 -6.24 4.92
N CYS A 31 -7.06 -6.02 3.63
CA CYS A 31 -6.34 -6.73 2.57
C CYS A 31 -4.83 -6.45 2.64
N GLU A 32 -4.43 -5.20 2.81
CA GLU A 32 -3.02 -4.82 2.93
C GLU A 32 -2.37 -5.44 4.17
N GLN A 33 -3.01 -5.36 5.33
CA GLN A 33 -2.50 -5.97 6.56
C GLN A 33 -2.34 -7.48 6.43
N LEU A 34 -3.30 -8.14 5.80
CA LEU A 34 -3.23 -9.58 5.60
C LEU A 34 -2.09 -9.96 4.64
N ALA A 35 -1.92 -9.21 3.56
CA ALA A 35 -0.80 -9.42 2.64
C ALA A 35 0.55 -9.26 3.36
N ASP A 36 0.69 -8.23 4.20
CA ASP A 36 1.88 -8.01 5.03
C ASP A 36 2.14 -9.13 6.03
N HIS A 37 1.08 -9.77 6.51
CA HIS A 37 1.20 -10.90 7.44
C HIS A 37 1.56 -12.21 6.76
N VAL A 38 0.99 -12.45 5.59
CA VAL A 38 1.18 -13.72 4.84
C VAL A 38 2.53 -13.78 4.15
N LEU A 39 2.98 -12.66 3.58
CA LEU A 39 4.24 -12.58 2.86
C LEU A 39 5.25 -11.72 3.61
N ALA A 40 6.46 -12.24 3.72
CA ALA A 40 7.55 -11.49 4.32
C ALA A 40 7.88 -10.25 3.47
N ILE A 41 7.81 -9.08 4.07
CA ILE A 41 8.24 -7.83 3.48
C ILE A 41 9.42 -7.26 4.26
N ARG A 42 10.26 -6.51 3.55
CA ARG A 42 11.40 -5.88 4.18
C ARG A 42 10.95 -4.72 5.08
N ILE A 43 11.52 -4.69 6.29
CA ILE A 43 11.43 -3.58 7.22
C ILE A 43 12.71 -2.76 7.08
N MET A 44 12.54 -1.44 6.92
CA MET A 44 13.63 -0.50 6.70
C MET A 44 13.79 0.44 7.89
N ALA A 45 15.03 0.83 8.17
CA ALA A 45 15.30 1.98 9.02
C ALA A 45 15.02 3.29 8.24
N PRO A 46 14.72 4.41 8.92
CA PRO A 46 14.44 5.68 8.25
C PRO A 46 15.49 6.11 7.21
N HIS A 47 16.78 5.92 7.51
CA HIS A 47 17.89 6.30 6.61
C HIS A 47 17.94 5.46 5.32
N GLU A 48 17.30 4.28 5.29
CA GLU A 48 17.22 3.42 4.08
C GLU A 48 16.07 3.83 3.16
N VAL A 49 15.07 4.52 3.69
CA VAL A 49 13.85 4.85 2.93
C VAL A 49 14.12 5.88 1.84
N GLN A 50 14.87 6.95 2.17
CA GLN A 50 15.13 8.04 1.22
C GLN A 50 15.79 7.55 -0.08
N PRO A 51 16.91 6.81 -0.05
CA PRO A 51 17.52 6.30 -1.28
C PRO A 51 16.58 5.37 -2.06
N TRP A 52 15.81 4.56 -1.36
CA TRP A 52 14.89 3.62 -2.01
C TRP A 52 13.75 4.35 -2.74
N ILE A 53 13.15 5.36 -2.08
CA ILE A 53 12.05 6.11 -2.70
C ILE A 53 12.55 6.98 -3.86
N GLU A 54 13.77 7.50 -3.79
CA GLU A 54 14.40 8.23 -4.90
C GLU A 54 14.54 7.34 -6.13
N ASN A 55 14.99 6.10 -5.96
CA ASN A 55 15.10 5.13 -7.05
C ASN A 55 13.73 4.79 -7.65
N ILE A 56 12.71 4.61 -6.81
CA ILE A 56 11.35 4.35 -7.28
C ILE A 56 10.83 5.55 -8.09
N CYS A 57 10.93 6.74 -7.54
CA CYS A 57 10.44 7.96 -8.19
C CYS A 57 11.16 8.20 -9.52
N HIS A 58 12.47 7.95 -9.59
CA HIS A 58 13.21 8.03 -10.84
C HIS A 58 12.68 7.03 -11.88
N ALA A 59 12.47 5.77 -11.47
CA ALA A 59 11.92 4.74 -12.35
C ALA A 59 10.49 5.04 -12.83
N GLU A 60 9.71 5.73 -12.02
CA GLU A 60 8.30 6.04 -12.26
C GLU A 60 8.08 7.42 -12.89
N ASP A 61 9.14 8.19 -13.13
CA ASP A 61 9.07 9.58 -13.58
C ASP A 61 8.16 10.44 -12.66
N LEU A 62 8.38 10.29 -11.37
CA LEU A 62 7.68 11.03 -10.32
C LEU A 62 8.64 11.97 -9.60
N ASP A 63 8.12 13.11 -9.18
CA ASP A 63 8.87 13.98 -8.27
C ASP A 63 9.07 13.28 -6.93
N VAL A 64 10.27 13.37 -6.38
CA VAL A 64 10.58 12.81 -5.07
C VAL A 64 9.84 13.62 -4.00
N PRO A 65 9.01 12.98 -3.16
CA PRO A 65 8.30 13.71 -2.12
C PRO A 65 9.25 14.20 -1.02
N LEU A 66 8.84 15.27 -0.36
CA LEU A 66 9.47 15.66 0.90
C LEU A 66 9.20 14.57 1.94
N MET A 67 10.28 14.07 2.55
CA MET A 67 10.20 12.99 3.53
C MET A 67 10.31 13.53 4.94
N GLN A 68 9.39 13.13 5.80
CA GLN A 68 9.44 13.38 7.24
C GLN A 68 9.32 12.06 7.99
N PHE A 69 9.98 11.98 9.14
CA PHE A 69 9.94 10.80 10.01
C PHE A 69 9.52 11.24 11.40
N GLY A 70 8.42 10.67 11.87
CA GLY A 70 7.82 10.99 13.15
C GLY A 70 7.96 9.85 14.17
N ARG A 71 7.56 10.12 15.40
CA ARG A 71 7.51 9.11 16.45
C ARG A 71 6.42 8.08 16.13
N LYS A 72 6.64 6.83 16.56
CA LYS A 72 5.66 5.75 16.42
C LYS A 72 4.28 6.19 16.94
N ARG A 73 3.25 5.92 16.13
CA ARG A 73 1.84 6.15 16.47
C ARG A 73 1.10 4.82 16.57
N LYS A 74 0.04 4.77 17.40
CA LYS A 74 -0.75 3.56 17.61
C LYS A 74 -1.65 3.23 16.42
N THR A 75 -2.14 4.24 15.70
CA THR A 75 -3.22 4.11 14.70
C THR A 75 -2.80 4.46 13.28
N SER A 76 -1.55 4.88 13.06
CA SER A 76 -1.08 5.27 11.75
C SER A 76 0.38 4.87 11.57
N LEU A 77 0.69 4.29 10.42
CA LEU A 77 2.07 3.94 10.00
C LEU A 77 2.68 5.02 9.13
N GLY A 78 1.86 5.81 8.46
CA GLY A 78 2.28 6.90 7.59
C GLY A 78 1.12 7.80 7.23
N VAL A 79 1.44 8.92 6.61
CA VAL A 79 0.47 9.88 6.06
C VAL A 79 1.07 10.59 4.86
N SER A 80 0.24 10.84 3.85
CA SER A 80 0.58 11.63 2.67
C SER A 80 -0.07 12.99 2.73
N TYR A 81 0.67 14.01 2.33
CA TYR A 81 0.20 15.38 2.19
C TYR A 81 0.24 15.75 0.71
N LEU A 82 -0.92 15.73 0.05
CA LEU A 82 -0.99 15.88 -1.41
C LEU A 82 -0.56 17.26 -1.88
N ASP A 83 -1.01 18.32 -1.22
CA ASP A 83 -0.72 19.69 -1.62
C ASP A 83 0.77 20.02 -1.51
N GLU A 84 1.44 19.50 -0.50
CA GLU A 84 2.87 19.70 -0.27
C GLU A 84 3.75 18.70 -1.00
N HIS A 85 3.18 17.69 -1.63
CA HIS A 85 3.89 16.55 -2.19
C HIS A 85 4.88 15.98 -1.16
N ALA A 86 4.36 15.59 -0.01
CA ALA A 86 5.14 15.14 1.13
C ALA A 86 4.54 13.87 1.75
N MET A 87 5.38 13.10 2.43
CA MET A 87 4.91 12.02 3.29
C MET A 87 5.63 12.01 4.61
N CYS A 88 4.93 11.58 5.66
CA CYS A 88 5.49 11.34 6.97
C CYS A 88 5.33 9.87 7.32
N LEU A 89 6.40 9.24 7.76
CA LEU A 89 6.43 7.84 8.20
C LEU A 89 6.72 7.78 9.69
N PHE A 90 6.06 6.88 10.40
CA PHE A 90 6.10 6.85 11.87
C PHE A 90 6.84 5.62 12.38
N GLY A 91 7.73 5.87 13.36
CA GLY A 91 8.53 4.83 14.00
C GLY A 91 9.86 4.59 13.33
N ARG A 92 10.58 3.60 13.83
CA ARG A 92 11.91 3.23 13.35
C ARG A 92 11.90 2.01 12.44
N GLU A 93 10.82 1.25 12.47
CA GLU A 93 10.61 0.05 11.65
C GLU A 93 9.58 0.37 10.59
N ILE A 94 10.06 0.69 9.39
CA ILE A 94 9.22 1.14 8.28
C ILE A 94 9.09 0.02 7.27
N ARG A 95 7.87 -0.42 7.01
CA ARG A 95 7.58 -1.46 6.02
C ARG A 95 7.62 -0.89 4.61
N GLN A 96 8.20 -1.62 3.68
CA GLN A 96 8.17 -1.23 2.26
C GLN A 96 6.74 -1.03 1.75
N SER A 97 5.81 -1.88 2.17
CA SER A 97 4.39 -1.75 1.82
C SER A 97 3.78 -0.41 2.27
N THR A 98 4.15 0.07 3.46
CA THR A 98 3.68 1.38 3.96
C THR A 98 4.19 2.52 3.09
N VAL A 99 5.46 2.50 2.70
CA VAL A 99 6.04 3.52 1.81
C VAL A 99 5.32 3.56 0.47
N LEU A 100 5.06 2.39 -0.12
CA LEU A 100 4.34 2.30 -1.39
C LEU A 100 2.88 2.71 -1.28
N HIS A 101 2.24 2.45 -0.14
CA HIS A 101 0.88 2.95 0.15
C HIS A 101 0.83 4.49 0.08
N GLU A 102 1.73 5.15 0.80
CA GLU A 102 1.77 6.61 0.81
C GLU A 102 2.19 7.19 -0.56
N LEU A 103 3.10 6.53 -1.25
CA LEU A 103 3.49 6.93 -2.60
C LEU A 103 2.33 6.78 -3.60
N ALA A 104 1.49 5.74 -3.45
CA ALA A 104 0.31 5.56 -4.28
C ALA A 104 -0.65 6.75 -4.17
N HIS A 105 -0.89 7.26 -2.95
CA HIS A 105 -1.69 8.47 -2.75
C HIS A 105 -1.12 9.67 -3.52
N LEU A 106 0.18 9.89 -3.41
CA LEU A 106 0.86 11.01 -4.09
C LEU A 106 0.83 10.84 -5.62
N SER A 107 0.99 9.61 -6.10
CA SER A 107 0.99 9.30 -7.53
C SER A 107 -0.37 9.57 -8.19
N VAL A 108 -1.46 9.15 -7.55
CA VAL A 108 -2.82 9.36 -8.10
C VAL A 108 -3.46 10.67 -7.62
N LYS A 109 -2.78 11.40 -6.76
CA LYS A 109 -3.27 12.67 -6.17
C LYS A 109 -4.65 12.52 -5.53
N SER A 110 -4.82 11.49 -4.72
CA SER A 110 -6.06 11.18 -4.03
C SER A 110 -5.82 10.75 -2.59
N GLU A 111 -6.56 11.31 -1.66
CA GLU A 111 -6.56 10.88 -0.26
C GLU A 111 -7.39 9.62 -0.02
N GLY A 112 -8.25 9.26 -0.97
CA GLY A 112 -9.14 8.10 -0.86
C GLY A 112 -8.42 6.79 -1.15
N HIS A 113 -9.08 5.69 -0.80
CA HIS A 113 -8.63 4.31 -1.03
C HIS A 113 -9.52 3.59 -2.05
N GLY A 114 -10.03 4.35 -3.03
CA GLY A 114 -10.88 3.83 -4.10
C GLY A 114 -10.09 3.08 -5.18
N VAL A 115 -10.77 2.83 -6.30
CA VAL A 115 -10.21 2.02 -7.40
C VAL A 115 -8.90 2.56 -7.95
N LEU A 116 -8.76 3.88 -8.11
CA LEU A 116 -7.52 4.49 -8.63
C LEU A 116 -6.35 4.24 -7.68
N PHE A 117 -6.55 4.42 -6.39
CA PHE A 117 -5.55 4.13 -5.38
C PHE A 117 -5.16 2.64 -5.39
N ARG A 118 -6.14 1.75 -5.35
CA ARG A 118 -5.87 0.30 -5.34
C ARG A 118 -5.13 -0.17 -6.59
N ASN A 119 -5.51 0.32 -7.75
CA ASN A 119 -4.82 0.00 -9.00
C ASN A 119 -3.36 0.45 -8.97
N GLU A 120 -3.11 1.67 -8.49
CA GLU A 120 -1.75 2.21 -8.39
C GLU A 120 -0.93 1.45 -7.34
N LEU A 121 -1.52 1.11 -6.19
CA LEU A 121 -0.85 0.33 -5.17
C LEU A 121 -0.44 -1.06 -5.69
N VAL A 122 -1.33 -1.76 -6.39
CA VAL A 122 -1.00 -3.04 -7.02
C VAL A 122 0.13 -2.88 -8.03
N ARG A 123 0.08 -1.83 -8.86
CA ARG A 123 1.11 -1.56 -9.86
C ARG A 123 2.47 -1.27 -9.22
N LEU A 124 2.52 -0.39 -8.23
CA LEU A 124 3.75 -0.05 -7.51
C LEU A 124 4.33 -1.25 -6.76
N THR A 125 3.50 -2.01 -6.08
CA THR A 125 3.96 -3.21 -5.36
C THR A 125 4.47 -4.28 -6.32
N ARG A 126 3.85 -4.45 -7.48
CA ARG A 126 4.33 -5.36 -8.52
C ARG A 126 5.69 -4.95 -9.06
N ALA A 127 5.91 -3.67 -9.30
CA ALA A 127 7.14 -3.15 -9.87
C ALA A 127 8.30 -3.07 -8.86
N HIS A 128 8.00 -2.77 -7.60
CA HIS A 128 9.02 -2.36 -6.62
C HIS A 128 9.07 -3.21 -5.34
N LEU A 129 8.12 -4.08 -5.12
CA LEU A 129 8.12 -4.99 -3.98
C LEU A 129 8.32 -6.44 -4.43
N SER A 130 7.25 -7.10 -4.84
CA SER A 130 7.30 -8.41 -5.47
C SER A 130 6.03 -8.71 -6.27
N ILE A 131 6.16 -9.58 -7.26
CA ILE A 131 5.02 -10.06 -8.05
C ILE A 131 4.05 -10.84 -7.16
N GLU A 132 4.58 -11.66 -6.26
CA GLU A 132 3.79 -12.48 -5.34
C GLU A 132 2.94 -11.61 -4.41
N TYR A 133 3.53 -10.57 -3.84
CA TYR A 133 2.80 -9.63 -2.98
C TYR A 133 1.68 -8.91 -3.75
N ALA A 134 2.01 -8.38 -4.91
CA ALA A 134 1.03 -7.67 -5.74
C ALA A 134 -0.10 -8.59 -6.20
N ALA A 135 0.21 -9.83 -6.58
CA ALA A 135 -0.79 -10.82 -6.99
C ALA A 135 -1.71 -11.21 -5.84
N LEU A 136 -1.16 -11.42 -4.64
CA LEU A 136 -1.97 -11.67 -3.45
C LEU A 136 -2.87 -10.49 -3.13
N LEU A 137 -2.33 -9.28 -3.12
CA LEU A 137 -3.09 -8.07 -2.84
C LEU A 137 -4.24 -7.86 -3.84
N HIS A 138 -3.97 -8.03 -5.13
CA HIS A 138 -4.98 -7.95 -6.19
C HIS A 138 -6.07 -9.01 -5.99
N SER A 139 -5.69 -10.25 -5.67
CA SER A 139 -6.64 -11.35 -5.43
C SER A 139 -7.50 -11.09 -4.19
N LEU A 140 -6.92 -10.50 -3.15
CA LEU A 140 -7.68 -10.12 -1.95
C LEU A 140 -8.67 -9.00 -2.26
N PHE A 141 -8.26 -7.96 -2.98
CA PHE A 141 -9.16 -6.88 -3.39
C PHE A 141 -10.35 -7.42 -4.18
N THR A 142 -10.09 -8.18 -5.24
CA THR A 142 -11.15 -8.73 -6.09
C THR A 142 -12.02 -9.76 -5.35
N GLY A 143 -11.43 -10.59 -4.51
CA GLY A 143 -12.14 -11.56 -3.68
C GLY A 143 -13.04 -10.91 -2.63
N CYS A 144 -12.67 -9.74 -2.12
CA CYS A 144 -13.49 -8.93 -1.22
C CYS A 144 -14.48 -8.01 -1.94
N ALA A 145 -14.70 -8.21 -3.25
CA ALA A 145 -15.57 -7.40 -4.10
C ALA A 145 -15.19 -5.91 -4.16
N LEU A 146 -13.91 -5.60 -3.96
CA LEU A 146 -13.37 -4.28 -4.20
C LEU A 146 -13.01 -4.17 -5.69
N GLU A 147 -13.50 -3.12 -6.33
CA GLU A 147 -13.19 -2.88 -7.74
C GLU A 147 -11.68 -2.65 -7.93
N ALA A 148 -11.10 -3.36 -8.88
CA ALA A 148 -9.71 -3.24 -9.30
C ALA A 148 -9.59 -3.55 -10.79
N ALA A 149 -8.63 -2.92 -11.46
CA ALA A 149 -8.32 -3.23 -12.85
C ALA A 149 -7.86 -4.69 -13.00
N PRO A 150 -8.02 -5.30 -14.18
CA PRO A 150 -7.51 -6.64 -14.44
C PRO A 150 -6.01 -6.72 -14.15
N TRP A 151 -5.56 -7.88 -13.68
CA TRP A 151 -4.15 -8.10 -13.32
C TRP A 151 -3.16 -7.67 -14.42
N GLY A 152 -3.49 -7.92 -15.68
CA GLY A 152 -2.63 -7.52 -16.80
C GLY A 152 -2.36 -6.01 -16.88
N ALA A 153 -3.31 -5.19 -16.44
CA ALA A 153 -3.17 -3.74 -16.44
C ALA A 153 -2.17 -3.24 -15.38
N SER A 154 -1.82 -4.06 -14.40
CA SER A 154 -0.84 -3.70 -13.36
C SER A 154 0.62 -3.77 -13.81
N ALA A 155 0.89 -4.28 -15.01
CA ALA A 155 2.25 -4.51 -15.48
C ALA A 155 2.97 -3.21 -15.90
N ARG A 156 2.24 -2.19 -16.31
CA ARG A 156 2.81 -0.95 -16.87
C ARG A 156 1.96 0.26 -16.55
N ARG A 157 2.64 1.39 -16.46
CA ARG A 157 2.02 2.71 -16.54
C ARG A 157 1.95 3.07 -18.04
N TYR A 158 0.78 3.50 -18.47
CA TYR A 158 0.58 4.05 -19.82
C TYR A 158 0.57 5.57 -19.75
#